data_c0b9bee913e421a4eb63d28378592bdf
#
_entry.id   c0b9bee913e421a4eb63d28378592bdf
#
_cell.length_a   1.000
_cell.length_b   1.000
_cell.length_c   1.000
_cell.angle_alpha   90.00
_cell.angle_beta   90.00
_cell.angle_gamma   90.00
#
_symmetry.space_group_name_H-M   'P 1'
#
loop_
_entity.id
_entity.type
_entity.pdbx_description
1 polymer ?
#
loop_
_entity_poly.entity_id
_entity_poly.type
_entity_poly.pdbx_seq_one_letter_code
_entity_poly.pdbx_strand_id
1 'polypeptide(L)'
;MKIEFHIKDVVITAKQKALFERKLLKLKKYCKDEPVTIDIYLRDESSLEKGGIDQEVEISSVIFGEKIFAHVTDDRLLRAFARAHKAFERQVSQIHKQKIEKSHEGTDGYITKALRALRLKK
;
A
#
# COMPACT_ATOMS: atom_id res chain seq x y z
N MET A 1 3.65 -8.72 9.47
CA MET A 1 2.82 -7.57 9.04
C MET A 1 1.58 -7.47 9.92
N LYS A 2 1.35 -6.29 10.43
CA LYS A 2 0.21 -6.03 11.29
C LYS A 2 -0.73 -5.07 10.59
N ILE A 3 -2.02 -5.30 10.69
CA ILE A 3 -3.02 -4.42 10.08
C ILE A 3 -3.92 -3.87 11.17
N GLU A 4 -4.01 -2.55 11.26
CA GLU A 4 -4.84 -1.89 12.24
C GLU A 4 -5.97 -1.14 11.56
N PHE A 5 -7.19 -1.40 11.99
CA PHE A 5 -8.38 -0.75 11.46
C PHE A 5 -8.79 0.42 12.35
N HIS A 6 -9.07 1.55 11.72
CA HIS A 6 -9.57 2.74 12.39
C HIS A 6 -10.89 3.09 11.69
N ILE A 7 -11.99 2.81 12.35
CA ILE A 7 -13.32 2.93 11.75
C ILE A 7 -14.12 4.03 12.41
N LYS A 8 -14.69 4.91 11.60
CA LYS A 8 -15.51 5.99 12.10
C LYS A 8 -16.81 6.08 11.29
N ASP A 9 -17.94 5.93 11.99
CA ASP A 9 -19.27 6.03 11.37
C ASP A 9 -19.52 5.08 10.18
N VAL A 10 -18.77 4.00 10.12
CA VAL A 10 -18.95 2.99 9.08
C VAL A 10 -19.15 1.66 9.78
N VAL A 11 -20.07 0.87 9.30
CA VAL A 11 -20.27 -0.47 9.84
C VAL A 11 -19.76 -1.46 8.80
N ILE A 12 -18.81 -2.29 9.20
CA ILE A 12 -18.33 -3.34 8.31
C ILE A 12 -18.57 -4.69 8.98
N THR A 13 -18.83 -5.69 8.17
CA THR A 13 -19.04 -7.03 8.67
C THR A 13 -17.69 -7.70 8.93
N ALA A 14 -17.69 -8.74 9.73
CA ALA A 14 -16.49 -9.52 9.98
C ALA A 14 -15.93 -10.07 8.65
N LYS A 15 -16.83 -10.40 7.75
CA LYS A 15 -16.46 -10.92 6.43
C LYS A 15 -15.74 -9.88 5.59
N GLN A 16 -16.21 -8.65 5.61
CA GLN A 16 -15.59 -7.54 4.90
C GLN A 16 -14.22 -7.23 5.49
N LYS A 17 -14.13 -7.22 6.81
CA LYS A 17 -12.88 -6.96 7.51
C LYS A 17 -11.84 -8.02 7.12
N ALA A 18 -12.26 -9.27 7.12
CA ALA A 18 -11.39 -10.39 6.75
C ALA A 18 -10.93 -10.27 5.29
N LEU A 19 -11.80 -9.80 4.42
CA LEU A 19 -11.47 -9.60 3.02
C LEU A 19 -10.41 -8.51 2.87
N PHE A 20 -10.57 -7.40 3.57
CA PHE A 20 -9.62 -6.29 3.53
C PHE A 20 -8.26 -6.74 4.08
N GLU A 21 -8.26 -7.45 5.19
CA GLU A 21 -7.03 -7.96 5.78
C GLU A 21 -6.32 -8.89 4.82
N ARG A 22 -7.05 -9.79 4.21
CA ARG A 22 -6.46 -10.77 3.28
C ARG A 22 -5.81 -10.09 2.08
N LYS A 23 -6.48 -9.07 1.55
CA LYS A 23 -5.93 -8.34 0.42
C LYS A 23 -4.68 -7.55 0.78
N LEU A 24 -4.67 -6.95 1.97
CA LEU A 24 -3.52 -6.20 2.43
C LEU A 24 -2.35 -7.13 2.77
N LEU A 25 -2.64 -8.30 3.33
CA LEU A 25 -1.59 -9.26 3.68
C LEU A 25 -0.83 -9.79 2.46
N LYS A 26 -1.42 -9.71 1.29
CA LYS A 26 -0.74 -10.11 0.06
C LYS A 26 0.46 -9.21 -0.23
N LEU A 27 0.49 -8.03 0.36
CA LEU A 27 1.59 -7.09 0.16
C LEU A 27 2.84 -7.50 0.92
N LYS A 28 2.71 -8.48 1.82
CA LYS A 28 3.82 -8.99 2.60
C LYS A 28 4.98 -9.43 1.72
N LYS A 29 4.67 -9.91 0.54
CA LYS A 29 5.69 -10.36 -0.41
C LYS A 29 6.67 -9.24 -0.81
N TYR A 30 6.25 -8.00 -0.69
CA TYR A 30 7.09 -6.86 -1.04
C TYR A 30 7.90 -6.35 0.14
N CYS A 31 7.52 -6.74 1.34
CA CYS A 31 8.15 -6.24 2.56
C CYS A 31 9.20 -7.17 3.15
N LYS A 32 9.26 -8.37 2.63
CA LYS A 32 10.18 -9.42 3.12
C LYS A 32 10.04 -9.60 4.63
N ASP A 33 11.13 -9.52 5.37
CA ASP A 33 11.11 -9.76 6.80
C ASP A 33 10.98 -8.47 7.62
N GLU A 34 10.76 -7.34 6.95
CA GLU A 34 10.63 -6.09 7.66
C GLU A 34 9.31 -6.05 8.43
N PRO A 35 9.35 -5.67 9.72
CA PRO A 35 8.11 -5.53 10.48
C PRO A 35 7.37 -4.29 9.98
N VAL A 36 6.17 -4.49 9.46
CA VAL A 36 5.38 -3.41 8.88
C VAL A 36 4.00 -3.37 9.52
N THR A 37 3.53 -2.18 9.85
CA THR A 37 2.16 -1.96 10.31
C THR A 37 1.45 -1.16 9.24
N ILE A 38 0.31 -1.65 8.81
CA ILE A 38 -0.53 -0.94 7.85
C ILE A 38 -1.76 -0.44 8.59
N ASP A 39 -2.01 0.87 8.50
CA ASP A 39 -3.18 1.47 9.09
C ASP A 39 -4.21 1.69 8.00
N ILE A 40 -5.42 1.22 8.23
CA ILE A 40 -6.50 1.44 7.28
C ILE A 40 -7.61 2.22 7.99
N TYR A 41 -7.95 3.38 7.42
CA TYR A 41 -8.98 4.24 7.97
C TYR A 41 -10.21 4.15 7.09
N LEU A 42 -11.34 3.87 7.71
CA LEU A 42 -12.62 3.77 7.02
C LEU A 42 -13.56 4.79 7.65
N ARG A 43 -14.06 5.71 6.84
CA ARG A 43 -14.95 6.76 7.33
C ARG A 43 -16.14 6.92 6.40
N ASP A 44 -17.25 7.29 6.98
CA ASP A 44 -18.42 7.65 6.19
C ASP A 44 -18.54 9.18 6.29
N GLU A 45 -18.27 9.84 5.18
CA GLU A 45 -18.32 11.30 5.09
C GLU A 45 -19.63 11.77 4.46
N SER A 46 -20.65 10.92 4.49
CA SER A 46 -21.95 11.25 3.92
C SER A 46 -22.56 12.43 4.65
N SER A 47 -23.07 13.39 3.91
CA SER A 47 -23.81 14.48 4.50
C SER A 47 -24.83 14.99 3.47
N LEU A 48 -25.90 15.54 3.99
CA LEU A 48 -26.95 16.09 3.13
C LEU A 48 -26.40 17.27 2.34
N GLU A 49 -25.46 17.99 2.94
CA GLU A 49 -24.86 19.15 2.30
C GLU A 49 -24.01 18.78 1.12
N LYS A 50 -23.40 17.61 1.17
CA LYS A 50 -22.56 17.12 0.09
C LYS A 50 -23.38 16.37 -0.96
N GLY A 51 -24.66 16.21 -0.70
CA GLY A 51 -25.57 15.62 -1.68
C GLY A 51 -25.36 14.15 -1.99
N GLY A 52 -24.64 13.42 -1.19
CA GLY A 52 -24.38 12.05 -1.48
C GLY A 52 -23.81 11.25 -0.35
N ILE A 53 -23.60 9.97 -0.62
CA ILE A 53 -22.99 9.05 0.32
C ILE A 53 -21.54 8.83 -0.11
N ASP A 54 -20.63 9.39 0.65
CA ASP A 54 -19.22 9.25 0.37
C ASP A 54 -18.55 8.37 1.41
N GLN A 55 -17.94 7.31 0.94
CA GLN A 55 -17.16 6.41 1.79
C GLN A 55 -15.70 6.74 1.56
N GLU A 56 -14.98 7.00 2.65
CA GLU A 56 -13.58 7.37 2.57
C GLU A 56 -12.70 6.23 3.05
N VAL A 57 -11.69 5.87 2.27
CA VAL A 57 -10.73 4.85 2.64
C VAL A 57 -9.33 5.43 2.50
N GLU A 58 -8.57 5.28 3.58
CA GLU A 58 -7.20 5.74 3.59
C GLU A 58 -6.33 4.59 4.07
N ILE A 59 -5.27 4.28 3.36
CA ILE A 59 -4.34 3.23 3.74
C ILE A 59 -2.96 3.87 3.86
N SER A 60 -2.30 3.69 4.98
CA SER A 60 -0.99 4.27 5.18
C SER A 60 -0.06 3.32 5.90
N SER A 61 1.23 3.49 5.68
CA SER A 61 2.26 2.70 6.33
C SER A 61 3.61 3.37 6.13
N VAL A 62 4.61 2.84 6.83
CA VAL A 62 6.00 3.20 6.56
C VAL A 62 6.70 1.89 6.21
N ILE A 63 7.22 1.79 5.01
CA ILE A 63 7.87 0.58 4.53
C ILE A 63 9.26 0.95 4.03
N PHE A 64 10.28 0.29 4.57
CA PHE A 64 11.69 0.58 4.29
C PHE A 64 12.00 2.08 4.50
N GLY A 65 11.42 2.65 5.57
CA GLY A 65 11.65 4.06 5.88
C GLY A 65 10.85 5.06 5.05
N GLU A 66 10.10 4.58 4.07
CA GLU A 66 9.32 5.44 3.18
C GLU A 66 7.86 5.48 3.60
N LYS A 67 7.30 6.67 3.68
CA LYS A 67 5.89 6.82 4.02
C LYS A 67 5.04 6.57 2.77
N ILE A 68 4.12 5.65 2.87
CA ILE A 68 3.22 5.29 1.78
C ILE A 68 1.79 5.61 2.19
N PHE A 69 1.03 6.16 1.27
CA PHE A 69 -0.30 6.66 1.57
C PHE A 69 -1.19 6.59 0.34
N ALA A 70 -2.41 6.14 0.53
CA ALA A 70 -3.43 6.16 -0.51
C ALA A 70 -4.76 6.59 0.12
N HIS A 71 -5.48 7.46 -0.53
CA HIS A 71 -6.75 7.99 -0.03
C HIS A 71 -7.75 8.03 -1.18
N VAL A 72 -8.90 7.45 -0.99
CA VAL A 72 -9.95 7.40 -2.00
C VAL A 72 -11.31 7.66 -1.37
N THR A 73 -12.12 8.43 -2.05
CA THR A 73 -13.53 8.63 -1.68
C THR A 73 -14.37 8.07 -2.82
N ASP A 74 -15.38 7.29 -2.48
CA ASP A 74 -16.27 6.70 -3.47
C ASP A 74 -17.64 6.51 -2.79
N ASP A 75 -18.67 6.33 -3.57
CA ASP A 75 -20.01 6.10 -3.05
C ASP A 75 -20.18 4.70 -2.45
N ARG A 76 -19.29 3.79 -2.76
CA ARG A 76 -19.29 2.43 -2.23
C ARG A 76 -18.00 2.10 -1.52
N LEU A 77 -18.12 1.59 -0.31
CA LEU A 77 -16.97 1.24 0.51
C LEU A 77 -16.04 0.23 -0.17
N LEU A 78 -16.62 -0.82 -0.74
CA LEU A 78 -15.80 -1.85 -1.39
C LEU A 78 -15.04 -1.31 -2.58
N ARG A 79 -15.64 -0.40 -3.32
CA ARG A 79 -14.99 0.21 -4.48
C ARG A 79 -13.90 1.17 -4.01
N ALA A 80 -14.17 1.94 -2.95
CA ALA A 80 -13.20 2.86 -2.38
C ALA A 80 -11.97 2.08 -1.90
N PHE A 81 -12.21 0.95 -1.22
CA PHE A 81 -11.13 0.10 -0.73
C PHE A 81 -10.32 -0.47 -1.90
N ALA A 82 -10.99 -0.99 -2.92
CA ALA A 82 -10.32 -1.58 -4.08
C ALA A 82 -9.39 -0.58 -4.76
N ARG A 83 -9.87 0.65 -4.92
CA ARG A 83 -9.09 1.71 -5.55
C ARG A 83 -7.92 2.15 -4.68
N ALA A 84 -8.16 2.29 -3.38
CA ALA A 84 -7.11 2.67 -2.43
C ALA A 84 -6.05 1.58 -2.35
N HIS A 85 -6.48 0.32 -2.32
CA HIS A 85 -5.59 -0.83 -2.27
C HIS A 85 -4.69 -0.87 -3.50
N LYS A 86 -5.26 -0.64 -4.66
CA LYS A 86 -4.51 -0.66 -5.92
C LYS A 86 -3.45 0.44 -5.95
N ALA A 87 -3.81 1.64 -5.52
CA ALA A 87 -2.89 2.76 -5.44
C ALA A 87 -1.77 2.50 -4.42
N PHE A 88 -2.14 1.94 -3.28
CA PHE A 88 -1.20 1.62 -2.22
C PHE A 88 -0.22 0.53 -2.69
N GLU A 89 -0.74 -0.52 -3.30
CA GLU A 89 0.08 -1.62 -3.82
C GLU A 89 1.09 -1.13 -4.86
N ARG A 90 0.69 -0.21 -5.68
CA ARG A 90 1.57 0.36 -6.70
C ARG A 90 2.78 1.04 -6.05
N GLN A 91 2.54 1.79 -4.99
CA GLN A 91 3.61 2.47 -4.26
C GLN A 91 4.52 1.47 -3.57
N VAL A 92 3.95 0.44 -2.94
CA VAL A 92 4.72 -0.59 -2.26
C VAL A 92 5.60 -1.35 -3.25
N SER A 93 5.03 -1.69 -4.39
CA SER A 93 5.74 -2.40 -5.44
C SER A 93 6.92 -1.57 -5.97
N GLN A 94 6.71 -0.29 -6.09
CA GLN A 94 7.73 0.64 -6.57
C GLN A 94 8.90 0.72 -5.60
N ILE A 95 8.62 0.84 -4.32
CA ILE A 95 9.63 0.88 -3.28
C ILE A 95 10.41 -0.44 -3.24
N HIS A 96 9.71 -1.54 -3.39
CA HIS A 96 10.33 -2.86 -3.42
C HIS A 96 11.32 -2.96 -4.57
N LYS A 97 10.94 -2.45 -5.72
CA LYS A 97 11.79 -2.43 -6.91
C LYS A 97 13.03 -1.60 -6.67
N GLN A 98 12.87 -0.41 -6.13
CA GLN A 98 13.97 0.48 -5.82
C GLN A 98 14.93 -0.17 -4.83
N LYS A 99 14.40 -0.88 -3.85
CA LYS A 99 15.20 -1.54 -2.83
C LYS A 99 16.04 -2.66 -3.47
N ILE A 100 15.46 -3.40 -4.38
CA ILE A 100 16.17 -4.46 -5.07
C ILE A 100 17.30 -3.87 -5.94
N GLU A 101 17.03 -2.79 -6.63
CA GLU A 101 18.02 -2.11 -7.46
C GLU A 101 19.19 -1.61 -6.63
N LYS A 102 18.90 -1.01 -5.49
CA LYS A 102 19.93 -0.51 -4.58
C LYS A 102 20.75 -1.67 -4.01
N SER A 103 20.08 -2.77 -3.73
CA SER A 103 20.74 -3.94 -3.19
C SER A 103 21.73 -4.50 -4.23
N HIS A 104 21.34 -4.50 -5.48
CA HIS A 104 22.20 -4.98 -6.56
C HIS A 104 23.37 -4.06 -6.71
N GLU A 105 23.18 -2.78 -6.66
CA GLU A 105 24.24 -1.81 -6.76
C GLU A 105 25.14 -1.81 -5.55
N GLY A 106 24.59 -2.09 -4.40
CA GLY A 106 25.34 -2.09 -3.14
C GLY A 106 26.12 -3.34 -2.87
N THR A 107 25.53 -4.51 -3.21
CA THR A 107 26.16 -5.76 -2.87
C THR A 107 27.14 -6.16 -3.91
N ASP A 108 26.65 -6.39 -5.09
CA ASP A 108 27.52 -6.83 -6.12
C ASP A 108 27.73 -5.67 -7.03
N GLY A 109 27.59 -4.51 -6.48
CA GLY A 109 27.63 -3.30 -7.16
C GLY A 109 28.80 -3.16 -8.07
N TYR A 110 29.89 -3.59 -7.61
CA TYR A 110 31.04 -3.60 -8.37
C TYR A 110 30.86 -4.40 -9.57
N ILE A 111 30.54 -5.70 -9.46
CA ILE A 111 30.39 -6.61 -10.55
C ILE A 111 29.27 -6.17 -11.46
N THR A 112 28.16 -5.77 -10.89
CA THR A 112 27.01 -5.33 -11.66
C THR A 112 27.34 -4.10 -12.49
N LYS A 113 28.03 -3.18 -11.90
CA LYS A 113 28.39 -1.96 -12.59
C LYS A 113 29.38 -2.25 -13.70
N ALA A 114 30.34 -3.08 -13.43
CA ALA A 114 31.33 -3.47 -14.40
C ALA A 114 30.68 -4.13 -15.60
N LEU A 115 29.79 -5.05 -15.36
CA LEU A 115 29.09 -5.77 -16.41
C LEU A 115 28.19 -4.80 -17.18
N ARG A 116 27.55 -3.91 -16.50
CA ARG A 116 26.66 -2.96 -17.09
C ARG A 116 27.46 -1.99 -17.93
N ALA A 117 28.63 -1.62 -17.45
CA ALA A 117 29.49 -0.73 -18.18
C ALA A 117 29.99 -1.36 -19.45
N LEU A 118 30.31 -2.62 -19.41
CA LEU A 118 30.79 -3.31 -20.56
C LEU A 118 29.67 -3.50 -21.56
N ARG A 119 28.49 -3.75 -21.04
CA ARG A 119 27.35 -4.02 -21.86
C ARG A 119 26.73 -2.78 -22.41
N LEU A 120 26.72 -1.78 -21.59
CA LEU A 120 26.09 -0.60 -21.97
C LEU A 120 27.00 0.31 -22.52
N LYS A 121 28.07 0.15 -22.22
CA LYS A 121 28.97 0.98 -22.64
C LYS A 121 29.27 0.54 -23.57
N LYS A 122 28.87 -0.19 -23.22
CA LYS A 122 28.00 -0.44 -23.58
C LYS A 122 27.85 0.56 -24.20
#